data_2d56e247319508268301c80b38e16677
#
_entry.id   2d56e247319508268301c80b38e16677
#
_cell.length_a   1.000
_cell.length_b   1.000
_cell.length_c   1.000
_cell.angle_alpha   90.00
_cell.angle_beta   90.00
_cell.angle_gamma   90.00
#
_symmetry.space_group_name_H-M   'P 1'
#
loop_
_entity.id
_entity.type
_entity.pdbx_description
1 polymer ?
#
loop_
_entity_poly.entity_id
_entity_poly.type
_entity_poly.pdbx_seq_one_letter_code
_entity_poly.pdbx_strand_id
1 'polypeptide(L)'
;MAANILIVEDDLLNRDLICKVLRKEGHQVVEACDGAIALEILQVLPFDLVITDFVMPKLNGIEFVEHLHSLQPRIPIIFITGFLSVISGKTILDDVAEVLAKPFELDVLRSTVHRLLDSTPYSAS
;
A
#
# COMPACT_ATOMS: atom_id res chain seq x y z
N MET A 1 -7.89 -15.95 1.30
CA MET A 1 -8.83 -14.96 1.85
C MET A 1 -8.86 -13.74 0.96
N ALA A 2 -10.05 -13.36 0.53
CA ALA A 2 -10.21 -12.20 -0.34
C ALA A 2 -10.22 -10.91 0.47
N ALA A 3 -9.45 -9.93 0.05
CA ALA A 3 -9.37 -8.65 0.72
C ALA A 3 -9.51 -7.54 -0.31
N ASN A 4 -9.82 -6.34 0.17
CA ASN A 4 -9.90 -5.15 -0.66
C ASN A 4 -8.59 -4.38 -0.51
N ILE A 5 -7.85 -4.25 -1.60
CA ILE A 5 -6.52 -3.67 -1.60
C ILE A 5 -6.46 -2.48 -2.54
N LEU A 6 -5.94 -1.38 -2.05
CA LEU A 6 -5.71 -0.20 -2.88
C LEU A 6 -4.23 -0.13 -3.26
N ILE A 7 -3.99 0.00 -4.57
CA ILE A 7 -2.63 0.11 -5.11
C ILE A 7 -2.43 1.53 -5.60
N VAL A 8 -1.44 2.22 -5.07
CA VAL A 8 -1.10 3.59 -5.47
C VAL A 8 0.28 3.59 -6.10
N GLU A 9 0.33 3.73 -7.40
CA GLU A 9 1.56 3.63 -8.16
C GLU A 9 1.40 4.39 -9.48
N ASP A 10 2.30 5.32 -9.75
CA ASP A 10 2.21 6.11 -10.98
C ASP A 10 2.79 5.38 -12.19
N ASP A 11 3.69 4.42 -11.99
CA ASP A 11 4.27 3.65 -13.08
C ASP A 11 3.26 2.56 -13.50
N LEU A 12 2.75 2.69 -14.71
CA LEU A 12 1.73 1.77 -15.21
C LEU A 12 2.17 0.31 -15.20
N LEU A 13 3.42 0.06 -15.58
CA LEU A 13 3.91 -1.33 -15.65
C LEU A 13 3.99 -1.96 -14.27
N ASN A 14 4.52 -1.22 -13.30
CA ASN A 14 4.60 -1.73 -11.94
C ASN A 14 3.21 -1.91 -11.34
N ARG A 15 2.32 -0.95 -11.57
CA ARG A 15 0.96 -1.03 -11.05
C ARG A 15 0.24 -2.24 -11.62
N ASP A 16 0.33 -2.44 -12.93
CA ASP A 16 -0.32 -3.55 -13.60
C ASP A 16 0.19 -4.89 -13.08
N LEU A 17 1.49 -5.00 -12.89
CA LEU A 17 2.10 -6.23 -12.40
C LEU A 17 1.63 -6.57 -10.99
N ILE A 18 1.64 -5.60 -10.11
CA ILE A 18 1.18 -5.79 -8.73
C ILE A 18 -0.29 -6.20 -8.72
N CYS A 19 -1.11 -5.52 -9.50
CA CYS A 19 -2.54 -5.80 -9.54
C CYS A 19 -2.83 -7.21 -10.05
N LYS A 20 -2.11 -7.64 -11.09
CA LYS A 20 -2.31 -8.98 -11.63
C LYS A 20 -1.98 -10.06 -10.62
N VAL A 21 -0.88 -9.87 -9.90
CA VAL A 21 -0.47 -10.84 -8.88
C VAL A 21 -1.53 -10.96 -7.79
N LEU A 22 -2.01 -9.82 -7.29
CA LEU A 22 -2.96 -9.83 -6.18
C LEU A 22 -4.34 -10.30 -6.61
N ARG A 23 -4.78 -9.95 -7.81
CA ARG A 23 -6.05 -10.46 -8.32
C ARG A 23 -6.02 -11.97 -8.51
N LYS A 24 -4.86 -12.48 -8.91
CA LYS A 24 -4.69 -13.93 -9.05
C LYS A 24 -4.80 -14.64 -7.70
N GLU A 25 -4.44 -13.95 -6.63
CA GLU A 25 -4.56 -14.48 -5.27
C GLU A 25 -5.99 -14.38 -4.74
N GLY A 26 -6.91 -13.82 -5.52
CA GLY A 26 -8.31 -13.73 -5.11
C GLY A 26 -8.72 -12.41 -4.50
N HIS A 27 -7.81 -11.44 -4.43
CA HIS A 27 -8.13 -10.14 -3.83
C HIS A 27 -8.84 -9.21 -4.82
N GLN A 28 -9.62 -8.29 -4.29
CA GLN A 28 -10.20 -7.22 -5.08
C GLN A 28 -9.25 -6.03 -5.00
N VAL A 29 -8.87 -5.51 -6.16
CA VAL A 29 -7.83 -4.50 -6.25
C VAL A 29 -8.39 -3.27 -6.95
N VAL A 30 -8.19 -2.11 -6.34
CA VAL A 30 -8.50 -0.82 -6.94
C VAL A 30 -7.18 -0.09 -7.19
N GLU A 31 -7.06 0.53 -8.34
CA GLU A 31 -5.84 1.19 -8.76
C GLU A 31 -5.97 2.70 -8.70
N ALA A 32 -4.92 3.36 -8.23
CA ALA A 32 -4.82 4.81 -8.26
C ALA A 32 -3.45 5.17 -8.80
N CYS A 33 -3.40 6.13 -9.71
CA CYS A 33 -2.13 6.50 -10.33
C CYS A 33 -1.39 7.59 -9.55
N ASP A 34 -2.02 8.19 -8.56
CA ASP A 34 -1.35 9.14 -7.67
C ASP A 34 -2.07 9.23 -6.33
N GLY A 35 -1.44 9.95 -5.40
CA GLY A 35 -1.96 10.06 -4.04
C GLY A 35 -3.27 10.82 -3.94
N ALA A 36 -3.47 11.82 -4.79
CA ALA A 36 -4.71 12.60 -4.75
C ALA A 36 -5.91 11.74 -5.14
N ILE A 37 -5.76 10.94 -6.19
CA ILE A 37 -6.81 10.02 -6.62
C ILE A 37 -7.06 8.98 -5.53
N ALA A 38 -5.99 8.47 -4.93
CA ALA A 38 -6.11 7.49 -3.86
C ALA A 38 -6.92 8.03 -2.68
N LEU A 39 -6.67 9.28 -2.28
CA LEU A 39 -7.38 9.87 -1.17
C LEU A 39 -8.87 10.04 -1.47
N GLU A 40 -9.20 10.39 -2.72
CA GLU A 40 -10.61 10.47 -3.11
C GLU A 40 -11.29 9.11 -2.99
N ILE A 41 -10.61 8.07 -3.44
CA ILE A 41 -11.14 6.71 -3.37
C ILE A 41 -11.34 6.29 -1.92
N LEU A 42 -10.38 6.60 -1.06
CA LEU A 42 -10.42 6.23 0.35
C LEU A 42 -11.56 6.90 1.11
N GLN A 43 -12.06 8.02 0.62
CA GLN A 43 -13.19 8.68 1.25
C GLN A 43 -14.51 7.94 1.01
N VAL A 44 -14.57 7.11 -0.03
CA VAL A 44 -15.84 6.46 -0.39
C VAL A 44 -15.80 4.94 -0.30
N LEU A 45 -14.61 4.33 -0.24
CA LEU A 45 -14.48 2.87 -0.20
C LEU A 45 -13.59 2.45 0.96
N PRO A 46 -13.96 1.38 1.67
CA PRO A 46 -13.09 0.81 2.70
C PRO A 46 -12.09 -0.15 2.08
N PHE A 47 -10.92 -0.23 2.69
CA PHE A 47 -9.88 -1.16 2.25
C PHE A 47 -9.29 -1.89 3.44
N ASP A 48 -8.68 -3.05 3.16
CA ASP A 48 -8.00 -3.86 4.16
C ASP A 48 -6.50 -3.62 4.15
N LEU A 49 -5.97 -3.08 3.07
CA LEU A 49 -4.55 -2.87 2.90
C LEU A 49 -4.30 -1.83 1.81
N VAL A 50 -3.28 -1.01 1.99
CA VAL A 50 -2.84 -0.07 0.96
C VAL A 50 -1.38 -0.37 0.62
N ILE A 51 -1.09 -0.48 -0.68
CA ILE A 51 0.27 -0.61 -1.19
C ILE A 51 0.57 0.66 -1.97
N THR A 52 1.60 1.40 -1.59
CA THR A 52 1.85 2.70 -2.20
C THR A 52 3.33 2.93 -2.42
N ASP A 53 3.66 3.61 -3.51
CA ASP A 53 4.99 4.12 -3.75
C ASP A 53 5.25 5.29 -2.79
N PHE A 54 6.49 5.43 -2.34
CA PHE A 54 6.87 6.55 -1.49
C PHE A 54 6.98 7.86 -2.27
N VAL A 55 7.45 7.80 -3.50
CA VAL A 55 7.65 8.99 -4.33
C VAL A 55 6.56 9.05 -5.40
N MET A 56 5.72 10.08 -5.33
CA MET A 56 4.62 10.26 -6.28
C MET A 56 4.56 11.72 -6.73
N PRO A 57 4.06 11.97 -7.94
CA PRO A 57 4.11 13.32 -8.52
C PRO A 57 3.37 14.41 -7.73
N LYS A 58 2.19 14.12 -7.22
CA LYS A 58 1.32 15.14 -6.64
C LYS A 58 1.32 15.18 -5.13
N LEU A 59 1.76 14.11 -4.50
CA LEU A 59 1.68 14.01 -3.05
C LEU A 59 2.77 13.04 -2.60
N ASN A 60 3.66 13.48 -1.73
CA ASN A 60 4.72 12.59 -1.28
C ASN A 60 4.18 11.55 -0.29
N GLY A 61 4.96 10.50 -0.07
CA GLY A 61 4.52 9.37 0.74
C GLY A 61 4.20 9.72 2.17
N ILE A 62 4.94 10.68 2.75
CA ILE A 62 4.70 11.08 4.14
C ILE A 62 3.35 11.76 4.26
N GLU A 63 3.07 12.71 3.39
CA GLU A 63 1.79 13.41 3.40
C GLU A 63 0.64 12.42 3.14
N PHE A 64 0.86 11.49 2.22
CA PHE A 64 -0.16 10.51 1.89
C PHE A 64 -0.51 9.66 3.12
N VAL A 65 0.49 9.17 3.84
CA VAL A 65 0.25 8.34 5.02
C VAL A 65 -0.49 9.13 6.10
N GLU A 66 -0.12 10.39 6.31
CA GLU A 66 -0.80 11.23 7.29
C GLU A 66 -2.28 11.38 6.96
N HIS A 67 -2.59 11.68 5.69
CA HIS A 67 -3.99 11.79 5.26
C HIS A 67 -4.71 10.46 5.37
N LEU A 68 -4.06 9.40 4.95
CA LEU A 68 -4.67 8.08 4.96
C LEU A 68 -5.02 7.65 6.38
N HIS A 69 -4.11 7.86 7.32
CA HIS A 69 -4.36 7.47 8.70
C HIS A 69 -5.40 8.35 9.38
N SER A 70 -5.63 9.57 8.89
CA SER A 70 -6.74 10.37 9.40
C SER A 70 -8.08 9.81 8.93
N LEU A 71 -8.11 9.16 7.76
CA LEU A 71 -9.33 8.55 7.22
C LEU A 71 -9.54 7.12 7.73
N GLN A 72 -8.47 6.34 7.79
CA GLN A 72 -8.52 4.94 8.22
C GLN A 72 -7.31 4.62 9.09
N PRO A 73 -7.39 4.93 10.41
CA PRO A 73 -6.21 4.91 11.28
C PRO A 73 -5.51 3.57 11.45
N ARG A 74 -6.20 2.47 11.25
CA ARG A 74 -5.62 1.16 11.52
C ARG A 74 -5.26 0.36 10.29
N ILE A 75 -5.41 0.95 9.10
CA ILE A 75 -5.14 0.21 7.90
C ILE A 75 -3.64 -0.04 7.74
N PRO A 76 -3.23 -1.28 7.45
CA PRO A 76 -1.81 -1.55 7.19
C PRO A 76 -1.38 -0.97 5.85
N ILE A 77 -0.17 -0.47 5.80
CA ILE A 77 0.39 0.18 4.63
C ILE A 77 1.71 -0.49 4.27
N ILE A 78 1.88 -0.84 3.00
CA ILE A 78 3.16 -1.30 2.46
C ILE A 78 3.71 -0.18 1.59
N PHE A 79 4.89 0.33 1.94
CA PHE A 79 5.63 1.23 1.05
C PHE A 79 6.49 0.42 0.10
N ILE A 80 6.47 0.80 -1.17
CA ILE A 80 7.39 0.26 -2.17
C ILE A 80 8.21 1.42 -2.70
N THR A 81 9.54 1.36 -2.55
CA THR A 81 10.37 2.50 -2.93
C THR A 81 11.77 2.09 -3.32
N GLY A 82 12.35 2.83 -4.27
CA GLY A 82 13.76 2.72 -4.60
C GLY A 82 14.64 3.64 -3.76
N PHE A 83 14.05 4.38 -2.82
CA PHE A 83 14.75 5.41 -2.06
C PHE A 83 14.71 5.10 -0.56
N LEU A 84 15.16 3.90 -0.18
CA LEU A 84 15.13 3.50 1.23
C LEU A 84 15.89 4.46 2.14
N SER A 85 16.98 5.05 1.65
CA SER A 85 17.77 5.98 2.45
C SER A 85 16.98 7.25 2.77
N VAL A 86 15.99 7.60 1.96
CA VAL A 86 15.19 8.81 2.19
C VAL A 86 14.28 8.64 3.41
N ILE A 87 13.71 7.44 3.58
CA ILE A 87 12.78 7.19 4.67
C ILE A 87 13.44 6.54 5.88
N SER A 88 14.69 6.11 5.74
CA SER A 88 15.43 5.48 6.81
C SER A 88 15.63 6.46 7.98
N GLY A 89 15.34 6.01 9.18
CA GLY A 89 15.48 6.84 10.36
C GLY A 89 14.34 7.80 10.63
N LYS A 90 13.29 7.77 9.82
CA LYS A 90 12.13 8.63 10.01
C LYS A 90 11.09 7.95 10.86
N THR A 91 10.36 8.74 11.64
CA THR A 91 9.26 8.21 12.44
C THR A 91 8.12 7.71 11.58
N ILE A 92 8.09 8.12 10.31
CA ILE A 92 7.07 7.63 9.38
C ILE A 92 7.07 6.11 9.27
N LEU A 93 8.22 5.47 9.53
CA LEU A 93 8.30 4.01 9.49
C LEU A 93 7.43 3.37 10.57
N ASP A 94 7.12 4.10 11.62
CA ASP A 94 6.25 3.59 12.69
C ASP A 94 4.80 3.52 12.22
N ASP A 95 4.44 4.27 11.17
CA ASP A 95 3.08 4.33 10.67
C ASP A 95 2.83 3.39 9.51
N VAL A 96 3.87 2.69 9.03
CA VAL A 96 3.70 1.73 7.95
C VAL A 96 4.05 0.34 8.45
N ALA A 97 3.35 -0.64 7.92
CA ALA A 97 3.54 -2.01 8.35
C ALA A 97 4.79 -2.64 7.75
N GLU A 98 5.14 -2.24 6.54
CA GLU A 98 6.25 -2.87 5.84
C GLU A 98 6.80 -1.94 4.77
N VAL A 99 8.11 -2.04 4.49
CA VAL A 99 8.74 -1.30 3.40
C VAL A 99 9.46 -2.30 2.51
N LEU A 100 9.16 -2.25 1.21
CA LEU A 100 9.81 -3.11 0.21
C LEU A 100 10.63 -2.25 -0.73
N ALA A 101 11.89 -2.65 -0.94
CA ALA A 101 12.79 -1.93 -1.84
C ALA A 101 12.52 -2.31 -3.29
N LYS A 102 12.62 -1.34 -4.20
CA LYS A 102 12.59 -1.62 -5.64
C LYS A 102 14.02 -1.93 -6.10
N PRO A 103 14.20 -2.92 -6.96
CA PRO A 103 13.19 -3.85 -7.45
C PRO A 103 12.82 -4.87 -6.37
N PHE A 104 11.58 -5.27 -6.34
CA PHE A 104 11.11 -6.25 -5.37
C PHE A 104 10.69 -7.52 -6.11
N GLU A 105 10.72 -8.64 -5.37
CA GLU A 105 10.27 -9.91 -5.92
C GLU A 105 8.79 -10.11 -5.62
N LEU A 106 8.06 -10.65 -6.60
CA LEU A 106 6.62 -10.85 -6.46
C LEU A 106 6.28 -11.82 -5.34
N ASP A 107 7.13 -12.82 -5.11
CA ASP A 107 6.90 -13.75 -4.00
C ASP A 107 7.01 -13.07 -2.65
N VAL A 108 7.93 -12.11 -2.53
CA VAL A 108 8.07 -11.34 -1.29
C VAL A 108 6.83 -10.47 -1.09
N LEU A 109 6.35 -9.84 -2.16
CA LEU A 109 5.13 -9.03 -2.07
C LEU A 109 3.95 -9.88 -1.64
N ARG A 110 3.75 -11.04 -2.26
CA ARG A 110 2.63 -11.91 -1.92
C ARG A 110 2.68 -12.38 -0.47
N SER A 111 3.84 -12.79 0.00
CA SER A 111 3.97 -13.27 1.38
C SER A 111 3.79 -12.15 2.38
N THR A 112 4.26 -10.94 2.05
CA THR A 112 4.07 -9.79 2.92
C THR A 112 2.59 -9.42 3.03
N VAL A 113 1.88 -9.39 1.91
CA VAL A 113 0.45 -9.10 1.90
C VAL A 113 -0.29 -10.13 2.73
N HIS A 114 0.00 -11.40 2.51
CA HIS A 114 -0.65 -12.49 3.23
C HIS A 114 -0.43 -12.38 4.74
N ARG A 115 0.80 -12.12 5.15
CA ARG A 115 1.15 -11.99 6.56
C ARG A 115 0.41 -10.81 7.21
N LEU A 116 0.36 -9.67 6.53
CA LEU A 116 -0.28 -8.48 7.09
C LEU A 116 -1.78 -8.63 7.19
N LEU A 117 -2.41 -9.27 6.21
CA LEU A 117 -3.86 -9.49 6.26
C LEU A 117 -4.23 -10.45 7.38
N ASP A 118 -3.40 -11.46 7.63
CA ASP A 118 -3.66 -12.41 8.69
C ASP A 118 -3.43 -11.85 10.09
N SER A 119 -2.58 -10.84 10.22
CA SER A 119 -2.18 -10.33 11.52
C SER A 119 -2.95 -9.08 11.95
N THR A 120 -3.89 -8.58 11.14
CA THR A 120 -4.66 -7.41 11.53
C THR A 120 -5.60 -7.75 12.69
N PRO A 121 -5.80 -6.83 13.64
CA PRO A 121 -6.59 -7.15 14.84
C PRO A 121 -8.01 -7.61 14.56
N TYR A 122 -8.71 -6.99 13.63
CA TYR A 122 -10.10 -7.38 13.39
C TYR A 122 -10.22 -8.65 12.57
N SER A 123 -9.18 -9.09 11.93
CA SER A 123 -9.24 -10.35 11.20
C SER A 123 -9.24 -11.54 12.15
N ALA A 124 -8.85 -11.34 13.39
CA ALA A 124 -8.85 -12.38 14.40
C ALA A 124 -10.21 -12.56 15.06
N SER A 125 -11.07 -11.62 14.87
CA SER A 125 -12.42 -11.73 15.43
C SER A 125 -13.41 -12.25 14.41
#